data_587f6fb62fedf0c9fa3dfe376ec7ff2e
#
_entry.id   587f6fb62fedf0c9fa3dfe376ec7ff2e
#
_cell.length_a   1.000
_cell.length_b   1.000
_cell.length_c   1.000
_cell.angle_alpha   90.00
_cell.angle_beta   90.00
_cell.angle_gamma   90.00
#
_symmetry.space_group_name_H-M   'P 1'
#
loop_
_entity.id
_entity.type
_entity.pdbx_description
1 polymer ?
#
loop_
_entity_poly.entity_id
_entity_poly.type
_entity_poly.pdbx_seq_one_letter_code
_entity_poly.pdbx_strand_id
1 'polypeptide(L)'
;KEAMQAVDIDMYAECFILFDECEKLVQDVHYRDSIREPMNDFFRFRDKALISATPIVPEKDNRFDGFTRVLIQPDYAYQQKLKLITTNNVLATLQEVIEAKRGTVCIFCNSIDSIDSFYRLIPELNNACTFCSEDGQYKLWKGNRRKKSIMITELERYNFFTSRFYSAVDIVCKNPPHVILISDLYGATQSVIDPATEAIQIIGRFRGGVNTVTHIASIRPDLECMSANEIDSWIEGAAS
;
A
#
# COMPACT_ATOMS: atom_id res chain seq x y z
N LYS A 1 -3.37 -9.02 20.99
CA LYS A 1 -4.42 -9.14 22.04
C LYS A 1 -3.92 -9.92 23.25
N GLU A 2 -3.40 -11.13 23.06
CA GLU A 2 -2.89 -11.96 24.17
C GLU A 2 -1.76 -11.30 24.96
N ALA A 3 -0.79 -10.68 24.25
CA ALA A 3 0.31 -9.97 24.90
C ALA A 3 -0.18 -8.75 25.71
N MET A 4 -1.23 -8.06 25.26
CA MET A 4 -1.80 -6.92 25.98
C MET A 4 -2.71 -7.33 27.15
N GLN A 5 -3.31 -8.51 27.10
CA GLN A 5 -4.09 -9.06 28.21
C GLN A 5 -3.21 -9.47 29.42
N ALA A 6 -1.91 -9.72 29.17
CA ALA A 6 -0.95 -10.04 30.21
C ALA A 6 -0.32 -8.79 30.89
N VAL A 7 -0.69 -7.57 30.42
CA VAL A 7 -0.15 -6.31 30.97
C VAL A 7 -0.89 -5.99 32.28
N ASP A 8 -0.13 -5.81 33.37
CA ASP A 8 -0.65 -5.36 34.65
C ASP A 8 -1.21 -3.92 34.56
N ILE A 9 -2.19 -3.58 35.40
CA ILE A 9 -2.79 -2.24 35.43
C ILE A 9 -1.73 -1.15 35.66
N ASP A 10 -0.73 -1.43 36.49
CA ASP A 10 0.34 -0.48 36.79
C ASP A 10 1.18 -0.14 35.54
N MET A 11 1.30 -1.04 34.58
CA MET A 11 2.01 -0.78 33.32
C MET A 11 1.32 0.27 32.44
N TYR A 12 0.01 0.43 32.53
CA TYR A 12 -0.68 1.49 31.80
C TYR A 12 -0.30 2.90 32.28
N ALA A 13 0.12 3.02 33.54
CA ALA A 13 0.57 4.27 34.13
C ALA A 13 2.09 4.50 33.98
N GLU A 14 2.88 3.43 33.85
CA GLU A 14 4.34 3.50 33.91
C GLU A 14 5.02 3.35 32.55
N CYS A 15 4.31 2.78 31.55
CA CYS A 15 4.86 2.54 30.21
C CYS A 15 4.37 3.58 29.21
N PHE A 16 5.24 3.92 28.26
CA PHE A 16 4.89 4.66 27.05
C PHE A 16 4.54 3.67 25.93
N ILE A 17 3.42 3.92 25.23
CA ILE A 17 3.05 3.15 24.05
C ILE A 17 3.19 4.01 22.77
N LEU A 18 3.89 3.47 21.79
CA LEU A 18 3.96 4.03 20.44
C LEU A 18 3.20 3.13 19.47
N PHE A 19 2.23 3.68 18.77
CA PHE A 19 1.51 2.99 17.70
C PHE A 19 2.06 3.44 16.35
N ASP A 20 2.82 2.57 15.71
CA ASP A 20 3.42 2.83 14.40
C ASP A 20 2.47 2.44 13.27
N GLU A 21 2.60 3.12 12.11
CA GLU A 21 1.73 2.95 10.94
C GLU A 21 0.24 3.08 11.27
N CYS A 22 -0.13 4.11 12.05
CA CYS A 22 -1.48 4.26 12.58
C CYS A 22 -2.58 4.43 11.51
N GLU A 23 -2.24 4.80 10.27
CA GLU A 23 -3.16 4.84 9.14
C GLU A 23 -3.76 3.46 8.82
N LYS A 24 -3.08 2.37 9.18
CA LYS A 24 -3.58 1.01 9.00
C LYS A 24 -4.84 0.71 9.82
N LEU A 25 -5.04 1.45 10.90
CA LEU A 25 -6.30 1.39 11.67
C LEU A 25 -7.54 1.74 10.86
N VAL A 26 -7.36 2.50 9.78
CA VAL A 26 -8.44 2.88 8.86
C VAL A 26 -8.38 2.08 7.57
N GLN A 27 -7.21 1.96 6.96
CA GLN A 27 -7.03 1.33 5.66
C GLN A 27 -7.34 -0.19 5.67
N ASP A 28 -6.94 -0.91 6.72
CA ASP A 28 -7.03 -2.36 6.78
C ASP A 28 -8.32 -2.87 7.47
N VAL A 29 -9.24 -2.00 7.84
CA VAL A 29 -10.48 -2.36 8.56
C VAL A 29 -11.31 -3.41 7.82
N HIS A 30 -11.39 -3.32 6.48
CA HIS A 30 -12.15 -4.27 5.66
C HIS A 30 -11.53 -5.67 5.60
N TYR A 31 -10.24 -5.80 5.92
CA TYR A 31 -9.51 -7.08 5.87
C TYR A 31 -9.20 -7.64 7.25
N ARG A 32 -9.26 -6.80 8.30
CA ARG A 32 -8.86 -7.16 9.66
C ARG A 32 -9.72 -6.42 10.67
N ASP A 33 -10.92 -6.91 10.93
CA ASP A 33 -11.83 -6.33 11.94
C ASP A 33 -11.13 -6.15 13.31
N SER A 34 -10.23 -7.08 13.66
CA SER A 34 -9.47 -7.04 14.92
C SER A 34 -8.40 -5.93 14.98
N ILE A 35 -8.10 -5.23 13.88
CA ILE A 35 -7.07 -4.17 13.90
C ILE A 35 -7.45 -2.98 14.78
N ARG A 36 -8.75 -2.79 15.06
CA ARG A 36 -9.27 -1.74 15.94
C ARG A 36 -9.18 -2.10 17.43
N GLU A 37 -9.06 -3.38 17.77
CA GLU A 37 -9.07 -3.83 19.17
C GLU A 37 -7.93 -3.23 20.00
N PRO A 38 -6.69 -3.08 19.48
CA PRO A 38 -5.60 -2.46 20.23
C PRO A 38 -5.85 -1.00 20.59
N MET A 39 -6.73 -0.29 19.88
CA MET A 39 -7.02 1.13 20.15
C MET A 39 -7.68 1.34 21.51
N ASN A 40 -8.54 0.44 21.96
CA ASN A 40 -9.16 0.56 23.28
C ASN A 40 -8.12 0.47 24.39
N ASP A 41 -7.13 -0.41 24.23
CA ASP A 41 -6.02 -0.53 25.16
C ASP A 41 -5.03 0.64 25.02
N PHE A 42 -4.77 1.13 23.81
CA PHE A 42 -3.94 2.30 23.56
C PHE A 42 -4.40 3.53 24.36
N PHE A 43 -5.71 3.81 24.38
CA PHE A 43 -6.24 4.97 25.11
C PHE A 43 -6.12 4.82 26.64
N ARG A 44 -5.93 3.62 27.17
CA ARG A 44 -5.72 3.38 28.61
C ARG A 44 -4.32 3.78 29.09
N PHE A 45 -3.31 3.79 28.19
CA PHE A 45 -1.98 4.24 28.57
C PHE A 45 -1.98 5.74 28.84
N ARG A 46 -1.27 6.15 29.93
CA ARG A 46 -1.08 7.55 30.27
C ARG A 46 -0.25 8.26 29.19
N ASP A 47 0.90 7.71 28.87
CA ASP A 47 1.86 8.26 27.95
C ASP A 47 1.82 7.44 26.64
N LYS A 48 1.39 8.11 25.55
CA LYS A 48 1.11 7.45 24.30
C LYS A 48 1.35 8.35 23.11
N ALA A 49 1.74 7.78 21.97
CA ALA A 49 1.85 8.48 20.71
C ALA A 49 1.48 7.59 19.52
N LEU A 50 1.07 8.25 18.44
CA LEU A 50 0.84 7.66 17.14
C LEU A 50 1.90 8.22 16.19
N ILE A 51 2.41 7.39 15.29
CA ILE A 51 3.35 7.82 14.25
C ILE A 51 2.92 7.24 12.89
N SER A 52 3.06 8.01 11.86
CA SER A 52 2.84 7.60 10.48
C SER A 52 3.56 8.52 9.51
N ALA A 53 4.00 7.98 8.37
CA ALA A 53 4.46 8.77 7.25
C ALA A 53 3.29 9.41 6.46
N THR A 54 2.10 8.81 6.56
CA THR A 54 0.87 9.21 5.85
C THR A 54 -0.32 9.22 6.80
N PRO A 55 -0.32 10.08 7.84
CA PRO A 55 -1.32 10.02 8.90
C PRO A 55 -2.72 10.34 8.38
N ILE A 56 -3.66 9.47 8.68
CA ILE A 56 -5.08 9.75 8.54
C ILE A 56 -5.57 10.26 9.90
N VAL A 57 -5.97 11.51 9.95
CA VAL A 57 -6.40 12.15 11.19
C VAL A 57 -7.90 11.95 11.37
N PRO A 58 -8.35 11.29 12.45
CA PRO A 58 -9.76 11.15 12.76
C PRO A 58 -10.30 12.49 13.32
N GLU A 59 -10.79 13.36 12.45
CA GLU A 59 -11.24 14.71 12.81
C GLU A 59 -12.48 14.72 13.72
N LYS A 60 -13.26 13.64 13.72
CA LYS A 60 -14.53 13.52 14.47
C LYS A 60 -14.43 12.67 15.74
N ASP A 61 -13.25 12.20 16.12
CA ASP A 61 -13.06 11.37 17.33
C ASP A 61 -12.44 12.21 18.46
N ASN A 62 -13.26 12.61 19.43
CA ASN A 62 -12.85 13.43 20.57
C ASN A 62 -11.75 12.81 21.46
N ARG A 63 -11.49 11.52 21.34
CA ARG A 63 -10.39 10.86 22.07
C ARG A 63 -9.02 11.40 21.66
N PHE A 64 -8.92 12.07 20.51
CA PHE A 64 -7.70 12.67 19.99
C PHE A 64 -7.57 14.18 20.28
N ASP A 65 -8.57 14.83 20.88
CA ASP A 65 -8.56 16.27 21.10
C ASP A 65 -7.37 16.78 21.96
N GLY A 66 -6.85 15.92 22.83
CA GLY A 66 -5.69 16.25 23.69
C GLY A 66 -4.32 15.96 23.06
N PHE A 67 -4.27 15.45 21.82
CA PHE A 67 -2.99 15.09 21.19
C PHE A 67 -2.30 16.30 20.55
N THR A 68 -1.01 16.47 20.88
CA THR A 68 -0.15 17.43 20.18
C THR A 68 0.31 16.83 18.87
N ARG A 69 0.09 17.54 17.75
CA ARG A 69 0.57 17.13 16.43
C ARG A 69 1.98 17.67 16.20
N VAL A 70 2.90 16.78 15.86
CA VAL A 70 4.28 17.11 15.50
C VAL A 70 4.53 16.67 14.07
N LEU A 71 4.86 17.62 13.20
CA LEU A 71 5.26 17.35 11.82
C LEU A 71 6.79 17.32 11.74
N ILE A 72 7.32 16.15 11.35
CA ILE A 72 8.76 15.97 11.12
C ILE A 72 8.98 15.96 9.61
N GLN A 73 9.68 16.96 9.09
CA GLN A 73 10.01 17.06 7.67
C GLN A 73 11.51 16.94 7.46
N PRO A 74 11.97 16.19 6.44
CA PRO A 74 13.36 16.18 6.04
C PRO A 74 13.81 17.59 5.58
N ASP A 75 15.04 17.95 5.86
CA ASP A 75 15.67 19.21 5.42
C ASP A 75 16.34 19.10 4.04
N TYR A 76 16.17 17.96 3.37
CA TYR A 76 16.69 17.67 2.04
C TYR A 76 15.56 17.41 1.02
N ALA A 77 15.89 17.54 -0.27
CA ALA A 77 14.93 17.26 -1.34
C ALA A 77 14.59 15.76 -1.41
N TYR A 78 13.40 15.41 -0.96
CA TYR A 78 12.89 14.02 -0.95
C TYR A 78 11.74 13.79 -1.95
N GLN A 79 11.35 14.82 -2.68
CA GLN A 79 10.24 14.75 -3.61
C GLN A 79 10.56 13.82 -4.78
N GLN A 80 9.67 12.88 -5.03
CA GLN A 80 9.76 11.97 -6.17
C GLN A 80 8.73 12.37 -7.24
N LYS A 81 9.18 12.49 -8.50
CA LYS A 81 8.29 12.74 -9.62
C LYS A 81 7.53 11.46 -9.98
N LEU A 82 6.21 11.53 -10.00
CA LEU A 82 5.34 10.47 -10.44
C LEU A 82 4.78 10.81 -11.81
N LYS A 83 4.94 9.89 -12.78
CA LYS A 83 4.29 9.97 -14.09
C LYS A 83 2.96 9.24 -14.02
N LEU A 84 1.85 9.95 -14.10
CA LEU A 84 0.52 9.35 -14.23
C LEU A 84 0.21 9.08 -15.71
N ILE A 85 -0.24 7.87 -16.02
CA ILE A 85 -0.76 7.47 -17.33
C ILE A 85 -2.18 6.97 -17.12
N THR A 86 -3.15 7.70 -17.65
CA THR A 86 -4.54 7.27 -17.64
C THR A 86 -4.85 6.48 -18.91
N THR A 87 -5.53 5.34 -18.77
CA THR A 87 -5.78 4.43 -19.89
C THR A 87 -7.02 3.58 -19.66
N ASN A 88 -7.66 3.14 -20.72
CA ASN A 88 -8.68 2.09 -20.66
C ASN A 88 -8.14 0.72 -21.10
N ASN A 89 -6.84 0.64 -21.36
CA ASN A 89 -6.16 -0.62 -21.69
C ASN A 89 -4.86 -0.75 -20.87
N VAL A 90 -5.02 -1.15 -19.61
CA VAL A 90 -3.90 -1.31 -18.67
C VAL A 90 -2.87 -2.29 -19.17
N LEU A 91 -3.30 -3.38 -19.84
CA LEU A 91 -2.39 -4.40 -20.37
C LEU A 91 -1.43 -3.82 -21.43
N ALA A 92 -1.97 -3.19 -22.48
CA ALA A 92 -1.15 -2.62 -23.54
C ALA A 92 -0.23 -1.51 -23.01
N THR A 93 -0.77 -0.65 -22.14
CA THR A 93 0.02 0.42 -21.50
C THR A 93 1.15 -0.14 -20.64
N LEU A 94 0.91 -1.21 -19.88
CA LEU A 94 1.96 -1.87 -19.09
C LEU A 94 3.06 -2.41 -20.01
N GLN A 95 2.70 -3.08 -21.10
CA GLN A 95 3.67 -3.60 -22.08
C GLN A 95 4.54 -2.47 -22.64
N GLU A 96 3.97 -1.41 -23.13
CA GLU A 96 4.71 -0.25 -23.66
C GLU A 96 5.66 0.35 -22.60
N VAL A 97 5.19 0.48 -21.35
CA VAL A 97 5.97 1.07 -20.26
C VAL A 97 7.17 0.19 -19.92
N ILE A 98 7.01 -1.14 -19.81
CA ILE A 98 8.11 -2.03 -19.44
C ILE A 98 9.15 -2.19 -20.58
N GLU A 99 8.72 -2.17 -21.84
CA GLU A 99 9.62 -2.23 -23.00
C GLU A 99 10.59 -1.04 -23.02
N ALA A 100 10.13 0.13 -22.60
CA ALA A 100 10.94 1.33 -22.52
C ALA A 100 11.93 1.35 -21.34
N LYS A 101 11.88 0.38 -20.40
CA LYS A 101 12.70 0.38 -19.19
C LYS A 101 13.92 -0.54 -19.33
N ARG A 102 15.01 -0.11 -18.72
CA ARG A 102 16.25 -0.90 -18.57
C ARG A 102 16.50 -1.13 -17.07
N GLY A 103 16.99 -2.32 -16.72
CA GLY A 103 17.24 -2.70 -15.33
C GLY A 103 16.01 -3.31 -14.63
N THR A 104 16.02 -3.26 -13.29
CA THR A 104 14.98 -3.86 -12.46
C THR A 104 13.70 -3.04 -12.49
N VAL A 105 12.58 -3.71 -12.68
CA VAL A 105 11.24 -3.13 -12.66
C VAL A 105 10.43 -3.80 -11.56
N CYS A 106 9.87 -2.99 -10.65
CA CYS A 106 9.00 -3.41 -9.56
C CYS A 106 7.58 -2.93 -9.83
N ILE A 107 6.64 -3.86 -10.00
CA ILE A 107 5.25 -3.61 -10.40
C ILE A 107 4.35 -3.92 -9.22
N PHE A 108 3.63 -2.92 -8.73
CA PHE A 108 2.70 -3.03 -7.61
C PHE A 108 1.28 -3.15 -8.16
N CYS A 109 0.65 -4.31 -7.91
CA CYS A 109 -0.69 -4.62 -8.38
C CYS A 109 -1.39 -5.55 -7.38
N ASN A 110 -2.44 -5.08 -6.74
CA ASN A 110 -3.18 -5.88 -5.75
C ASN A 110 -4.26 -6.75 -6.40
N SER A 111 -3.90 -7.48 -7.45
CA SER A 111 -4.79 -8.44 -8.12
C SER A 111 -4.00 -9.60 -8.70
N ILE A 112 -4.17 -10.79 -8.13
CA ILE A 112 -3.54 -12.01 -8.62
C ILE A 112 -4.04 -12.39 -10.01
N ASP A 113 -5.31 -12.16 -10.29
CA ASP A 113 -5.92 -12.48 -11.59
C ASP A 113 -5.39 -11.55 -12.69
N SER A 114 -5.19 -10.25 -12.38
CA SER A 114 -4.52 -9.32 -13.28
C SER A 114 -3.07 -9.71 -13.53
N ILE A 115 -2.33 -10.06 -12.48
CA ILE A 115 -0.94 -10.53 -12.58
C ILE A 115 -0.87 -11.79 -13.44
N ASP A 116 -1.76 -12.77 -13.25
CA ASP A 116 -1.81 -13.98 -14.09
C ASP A 116 -2.10 -13.63 -15.56
N SER A 117 -2.98 -12.67 -15.81
CA SER A 117 -3.29 -12.18 -17.14
C SER A 117 -2.08 -11.51 -17.80
N PHE A 118 -1.34 -10.69 -17.07
CA PHE A 118 -0.09 -10.08 -17.53
C PHE A 118 0.95 -11.13 -17.89
N TYR A 119 1.12 -12.17 -17.10
CA TYR A 119 2.00 -13.30 -17.42
C TYR A 119 1.63 -14.01 -18.70
N ARG A 120 0.33 -14.16 -18.99
CA ARG A 120 -0.15 -14.86 -20.19
C ARG A 120 0.00 -14.04 -21.45
N LEU A 121 -0.19 -12.74 -21.35
CA LEU A 121 -0.36 -11.85 -22.50
C LEU A 121 0.86 -11.01 -22.82
N ILE A 122 1.81 -10.87 -21.88
CA ILE A 122 3.05 -10.11 -22.06
C ILE A 122 4.24 -11.07 -21.98
N PRO A 123 4.84 -11.46 -23.13
CA PRO A 123 5.94 -12.45 -23.16
C PRO A 123 7.18 -12.03 -22.35
N GLU A 124 7.48 -10.73 -22.27
CA GLU A 124 8.60 -10.17 -21.52
C GLU A 124 8.54 -10.49 -20.02
N LEU A 125 7.34 -10.70 -19.50
CA LEU A 125 7.11 -11.02 -18.08
C LEU A 125 7.29 -12.52 -17.78
N ASN A 126 7.66 -13.30 -18.79
CA ASN A 126 7.81 -14.75 -18.65
C ASN A 126 8.71 -15.20 -17.50
N ASN A 127 9.73 -14.45 -17.14
CA ASN A 127 10.65 -14.73 -16.03
C ASN A 127 10.46 -13.80 -14.84
N ALA A 128 9.33 -13.10 -14.76
CA ALA A 128 9.04 -12.26 -13.62
C ALA A 128 8.86 -13.07 -12.33
N CYS A 129 9.13 -12.45 -11.18
CA CYS A 129 8.84 -13.00 -9.87
C CYS A 129 7.58 -12.33 -9.30
N THR A 130 6.75 -13.08 -8.55
CA THR A 130 5.61 -12.50 -7.84
C THR A 130 5.76 -12.70 -6.35
N PHE A 131 5.67 -11.60 -5.60
CA PHE A 131 5.65 -11.55 -4.15
C PHE A 131 4.22 -11.33 -3.68
N CYS A 132 3.64 -12.35 -3.04
CA CYS A 132 2.24 -12.35 -2.62
C CYS A 132 2.02 -13.25 -1.40
N SER A 133 0.78 -13.32 -0.90
CA SER A 133 0.39 -14.26 0.16
C SER A 133 0.45 -15.72 -0.31
N GLU A 134 0.35 -16.66 0.63
CA GLU A 134 0.28 -18.10 0.32
C GLU A 134 -0.92 -18.44 -0.59
N ASP A 135 -2.08 -17.86 -0.31
CA ASP A 135 -3.28 -18.03 -1.14
C ASP A 135 -3.06 -17.50 -2.57
N GLY A 136 -2.38 -16.36 -2.70
CA GLY A 136 -1.99 -15.81 -3.99
C GLY A 136 -1.04 -16.73 -4.75
N GLN A 137 -0.07 -17.31 -4.05
CA GLN A 137 0.84 -18.30 -4.63
C GLN A 137 0.10 -19.53 -5.15
N TYR A 138 -0.88 -20.03 -4.37
CA TYR A 138 -1.67 -21.18 -4.78
C TYR A 138 -2.46 -20.91 -6.07
N LYS A 139 -3.07 -19.73 -6.18
CA LYS A 139 -3.76 -19.31 -7.40
C LYS A 139 -2.84 -19.29 -8.61
N LEU A 140 -1.67 -18.65 -8.50
CA LEU A 140 -0.66 -18.61 -9.56
C LEU A 140 -0.10 -20.00 -9.89
N TRP A 141 0.03 -20.88 -8.90
CA TRP A 141 0.50 -22.27 -9.11
C TRP A 141 -0.46 -23.09 -9.96
N LYS A 142 -1.76 -22.96 -9.75
CA LYS A 142 -2.78 -23.59 -10.62
C LYS A 142 -2.62 -23.18 -12.10
N GLY A 143 -2.19 -21.93 -12.35
CA GLY A 143 -1.85 -21.44 -13.68
C GLY A 143 -0.49 -21.90 -14.21
N ASN A 144 0.21 -22.82 -13.51
CA ASN A 144 1.57 -23.26 -13.84
C ASN A 144 2.58 -22.12 -13.98
N ARG A 145 2.48 -21.13 -13.10
CA ARG A 145 3.30 -19.92 -13.17
C ARG A 145 4.37 -19.89 -12.08
N ARG A 146 5.43 -19.47 -12.43
CA ARG A 146 6.75 -18.96 -12.16
C ARG A 146 7.08 -18.61 -10.73
N LYS A 147 8.27 -18.10 -10.52
CA LYS A 147 8.80 -17.76 -9.21
C LYS A 147 7.77 -16.97 -8.40
N LYS A 148 7.42 -17.46 -7.24
CA LYS A 148 6.48 -16.88 -6.29
C LYS A 148 7.12 -16.95 -4.92
N SER A 149 7.00 -15.89 -4.13
CA SER A 149 7.57 -15.86 -2.80
C SER A 149 6.68 -15.10 -1.83
N ILE A 150 6.56 -15.62 -0.61
CA ILE A 150 5.96 -14.92 0.53
C ILE A 150 6.95 -13.98 1.21
N MET A 151 8.23 -14.09 0.87
CA MET A 151 9.31 -13.25 1.36
C MET A 151 10.07 -12.66 0.18
N ILE A 152 10.57 -11.43 0.35
CA ILE A 152 11.43 -10.82 -0.65
C ILE A 152 12.79 -11.52 -0.61
N THR A 153 13.13 -12.14 -1.72
CA THR A 153 14.40 -12.78 -1.98
C THR A 153 15.17 -11.98 -3.04
N GLU A 154 15.94 -12.64 -3.89
CA GLU A 154 16.55 -11.99 -5.04
C GLU A 154 15.48 -11.47 -6.01
N LEU A 155 15.65 -10.23 -6.46
CA LEU A 155 14.80 -9.62 -7.46
C LEU A 155 15.21 -10.06 -8.85
N GLU A 156 14.22 -10.34 -9.66
CA GLU A 156 14.39 -10.57 -11.11
C GLU A 156 14.37 -9.22 -11.86
N ARG A 157 14.47 -9.26 -13.17
CA ARG A 157 14.28 -8.06 -13.98
C ARG A 157 12.90 -7.46 -13.78
N TYR A 158 11.85 -8.29 -13.70
CA TYR A 158 10.48 -7.90 -13.46
C TYR A 158 9.94 -8.57 -12.20
N ASN A 159 9.34 -7.79 -11.31
CA ASN A 159 8.87 -8.26 -10.03
C ASN A 159 7.49 -7.68 -9.74
N PHE A 160 6.51 -8.53 -9.45
CA PHE A 160 5.19 -8.12 -9.01
C PHE A 160 5.09 -8.17 -7.48
N PHE A 161 4.42 -7.18 -6.92
CA PHE A 161 4.14 -7.07 -5.49
C PHE A 161 2.65 -6.83 -5.27
N THR A 162 2.02 -7.63 -4.40
CA THR A 162 0.65 -7.39 -3.94
C THR A 162 0.66 -6.49 -2.71
N SER A 163 -0.52 -6.05 -2.24
CA SER A 163 -0.69 -5.12 -1.12
C SER A 163 0.03 -5.53 0.17
N ARG A 164 0.30 -6.83 0.36
CA ARG A 164 1.12 -7.33 1.48
C ARG A 164 2.49 -6.65 1.58
N PHE A 165 3.02 -6.16 0.45
CA PHE A 165 4.36 -5.58 0.34
C PHE A 165 4.34 -4.05 0.16
N TYR A 166 3.18 -3.40 0.35
CA TYR A 166 3.08 -1.94 0.25
C TYR A 166 3.64 -1.24 1.49
N SER A 167 3.60 -1.92 2.64
CA SER A 167 4.11 -1.42 3.91
C SER A 167 4.87 -2.50 4.68
N ALA A 168 5.54 -2.13 5.78
CA ALA A 168 6.19 -3.02 6.75
C ALA A 168 7.30 -3.94 6.21
N VAL A 169 7.84 -3.67 5.00
CA VAL A 169 8.96 -4.42 4.42
C VAL A 169 9.93 -3.46 3.73
N ASP A 170 11.23 -3.75 3.79
CA ASP A 170 12.22 -3.03 3.01
C ASP A 170 12.57 -3.81 1.74
N ILE A 171 12.60 -3.12 0.61
CA ILE A 171 12.98 -3.69 -0.69
C ILE A 171 14.38 -3.20 -1.03
N VAL A 172 15.35 -4.12 -0.95
CA VAL A 172 16.75 -3.81 -1.24
C VAL A 172 17.05 -4.15 -2.69
N CYS A 173 17.47 -3.14 -3.45
CA CYS A 173 17.87 -3.29 -4.85
C CYS A 173 19.34 -2.90 -5.00
N LYS A 174 20.07 -3.64 -5.84
CA LYS A 174 21.48 -3.31 -6.16
C LYS A 174 21.61 -1.94 -6.83
N ASN A 175 20.63 -1.59 -7.68
CA ASN A 175 20.49 -0.29 -8.32
C ASN A 175 19.06 0.20 -8.13
N PRO A 176 18.80 1.53 -8.08
CA PRO A 176 17.45 2.07 -7.98
C PRO A 176 16.53 1.52 -9.08
N PRO A 177 15.42 0.87 -8.73
CA PRO A 177 14.52 0.25 -9.71
C PRO A 177 13.58 1.28 -10.35
N HIS A 178 12.92 0.84 -11.43
CA HIS A 178 11.73 1.50 -11.95
C HIS A 178 10.51 0.95 -11.22
N VAL A 179 9.70 1.83 -10.63
CA VAL A 179 8.48 1.46 -9.94
C VAL A 179 7.28 1.74 -10.83
N ILE A 180 6.40 0.75 -10.97
CA ILE A 180 5.13 0.88 -11.69
C ILE A 180 4.01 0.55 -10.71
N LEU A 181 3.07 1.47 -10.54
CA LEU A 181 1.85 1.30 -9.76
C LEU A 181 0.69 1.04 -10.73
N ILE A 182 -0.17 0.07 -10.43
CA ILE A 182 -1.31 -0.28 -11.26
C ILE A 182 -2.60 -0.15 -10.47
N SER A 183 -3.51 0.71 -10.95
CA SER A 183 -4.88 0.86 -10.47
C SER A 183 -5.85 0.54 -11.59
N ASP A 184 -6.59 -0.55 -11.48
CA ASP A 184 -7.57 -0.96 -12.48
C ASP A 184 -8.99 -0.97 -11.91
N LEU A 185 -9.73 0.10 -12.17
CA LEU A 185 -11.10 0.30 -11.68
C LEU A 185 -12.13 -0.65 -12.32
N TYR A 186 -11.80 -1.27 -13.47
CA TYR A 186 -12.71 -2.18 -14.18
C TYR A 186 -12.42 -3.65 -13.89
N GLY A 187 -11.16 -4.03 -14.02
CA GLY A 187 -10.77 -5.43 -13.87
C GLY A 187 -10.52 -5.85 -12.42
N ALA A 188 -10.12 -4.91 -11.58
CA ALA A 188 -9.71 -5.20 -10.20
C ALA A 188 -9.81 -3.96 -9.32
N THR A 189 -11.00 -3.61 -8.86
CA THR A 189 -11.24 -2.41 -8.02
C THR A 189 -10.38 -2.38 -6.75
N GLN A 190 -10.06 -3.55 -6.20
CA GLN A 190 -9.15 -3.70 -5.06
C GLN A 190 -7.68 -3.38 -5.38
N SER A 191 -7.34 -3.13 -6.67
CA SER A 191 -5.98 -2.74 -7.07
C SER A 191 -5.74 -1.23 -7.02
N VAL A 192 -6.75 -0.44 -6.69
CA VAL A 192 -6.61 1.01 -6.55
C VAL A 192 -5.55 1.34 -5.51
N ILE A 193 -4.58 2.14 -5.92
CA ILE A 193 -3.49 2.64 -5.08
C ILE A 193 -3.71 4.13 -4.87
N ASP A 194 -3.93 4.52 -3.62
CA ASP A 194 -4.05 5.94 -3.26
C ASP A 194 -2.68 6.65 -3.40
N PRO A 195 -2.59 7.69 -4.23
CA PRO A 195 -1.35 8.41 -4.44
C PRO A 195 -0.85 9.19 -3.21
N ALA A 196 -1.74 9.59 -2.31
CA ALA A 196 -1.40 10.38 -1.12
C ALA A 196 -0.92 9.52 0.07
N THR A 197 -1.23 8.23 0.07
CA THR A 197 -0.87 7.32 1.16
C THR A 197 -0.07 6.11 0.65
N GLU A 198 -0.70 5.17 -0.02
CA GLU A 198 -0.08 3.90 -0.41
C GLU A 198 1.11 4.08 -1.37
N ALA A 199 0.99 4.99 -2.36
CA ALA A 199 2.09 5.24 -3.29
C ALA A 199 3.33 5.78 -2.55
N ILE A 200 3.15 6.65 -1.57
CA ILE A 200 4.24 7.19 -0.74
C ILE A 200 4.87 6.05 0.07
N GLN A 201 4.08 5.19 0.68
CA GLN A 201 4.56 4.04 1.44
C GLN A 201 5.35 3.07 0.56
N ILE A 202 4.82 2.72 -0.61
CA ILE A 202 5.48 1.83 -1.58
C ILE A 202 6.86 2.39 -1.97
N ILE A 203 6.93 3.67 -2.32
CA ILE A 203 8.19 4.31 -2.72
C ILE A 203 9.17 4.32 -1.54
N GLY A 204 8.70 4.57 -0.33
CA GLY A 204 9.49 4.55 0.90
C GLY A 204 10.09 3.18 1.25
N ARG A 205 9.60 2.08 0.66
CA ARG A 205 10.18 0.73 0.87
C ARG A 205 11.56 0.58 0.22
N PHE A 206 11.88 1.40 -0.78
CA PHE A 206 13.15 1.37 -1.48
C PHE A 206 14.18 2.29 -0.80
N ARG A 207 14.89 1.79 0.22
CA ARG A 207 15.85 2.59 1.01
C ARG A 207 17.00 3.17 0.17
N GLY A 208 17.33 2.54 -0.95
CA GLY A 208 18.31 3.03 -1.94
C GLY A 208 17.72 4.03 -2.96
N GLY A 209 16.44 4.42 -2.79
CA GLY A 209 15.72 5.27 -3.73
C GLY A 209 15.19 4.51 -4.96
N VAL A 210 14.51 5.23 -5.83
CA VAL A 210 13.91 4.71 -7.08
C VAL A 210 14.35 5.55 -8.27
N ASN A 211 14.45 4.93 -9.45
CA ASN A 211 14.85 5.62 -10.67
C ASN A 211 13.66 6.41 -11.27
N THR A 212 12.54 5.75 -11.49
CA THR A 212 11.30 6.40 -11.97
C THR A 212 10.10 5.78 -11.29
N VAL A 213 9.05 6.59 -11.12
CA VAL A 213 7.74 6.12 -10.67
C VAL A 213 6.72 6.40 -11.78
N THR A 214 5.99 5.36 -12.19
CA THR A 214 4.91 5.46 -13.16
C THR A 214 3.65 4.87 -12.55
N HIS A 215 2.55 5.60 -12.53
CA HIS A 215 1.25 5.10 -12.12
C HIS A 215 0.38 4.92 -13.36
N ILE A 216 0.00 3.70 -13.66
CA ILE A 216 -0.94 3.34 -14.73
C ILE A 216 -2.30 3.19 -14.05
N ALA A 217 -3.25 4.04 -14.42
CA ALA A 217 -4.58 4.03 -13.84
C ALA A 217 -5.65 3.96 -14.94
N SER A 218 -6.58 3.02 -14.81
CA SER A 218 -7.81 3.05 -15.62
C SER A 218 -8.70 4.19 -15.14
N ILE A 219 -9.46 4.78 -16.05
CA ILE A 219 -10.36 5.89 -15.76
C ILE A 219 -11.80 5.47 -16.04
N ARG A 220 -12.70 5.95 -15.21
CA ARG A 220 -14.14 5.86 -15.42
C ARG A 220 -14.66 7.25 -15.82
N PRO A 221 -14.96 7.47 -17.11
CA PRO A 221 -15.41 8.78 -17.60
C PRO A 221 -16.74 9.24 -16.98
N ASP A 222 -17.54 8.28 -16.51
CA ASP A 222 -18.83 8.47 -15.85
C ASP A 222 -18.73 8.73 -14.34
N LEU A 223 -17.52 8.74 -13.79
CA LEU A 223 -17.33 9.02 -12.37
C LEU A 223 -17.35 10.54 -12.16
N GLU A 224 -18.39 11.02 -11.52
CA GLU A 224 -18.49 12.42 -11.14
C GLU A 224 -17.41 12.76 -10.10
N CYS A 225 -16.75 13.91 -10.26
CA CYS A 225 -15.87 14.45 -9.25
C CYS A 225 -16.71 15.01 -8.11
N MET A 226 -16.78 14.32 -7.00
CA MET A 226 -17.47 14.80 -5.79
C MET A 226 -16.57 15.82 -5.07
N SER A 227 -17.16 16.89 -4.60
CA SER A 227 -16.52 17.80 -3.65
C SER A 227 -16.32 17.12 -2.28
N ALA A 228 -15.42 17.64 -1.45
CA ALA A 228 -15.20 17.11 -0.10
C ALA A 228 -16.51 17.06 0.72
N ASN A 229 -17.35 18.07 0.62
CA ASN A 229 -18.65 18.11 1.33
C ASN A 229 -19.62 17.02 0.83
N GLU A 230 -19.63 16.74 -0.47
CA GLU A 230 -20.48 15.66 -1.02
C GLU A 230 -19.98 14.29 -0.58
N ILE A 231 -18.65 14.07 -0.53
CA ILE A 231 -18.03 12.84 -0.01
C ILE A 231 -18.41 12.66 1.46
N ASP A 232 -18.28 13.70 2.30
CA ASP A 232 -18.64 13.65 3.72
C ASP A 232 -20.11 13.31 3.90
N SER A 233 -21.01 13.96 3.15
CA SER A 233 -22.45 13.68 3.19
C SER A 233 -22.78 12.25 2.75
N TRP A 234 -22.07 11.74 1.75
CA TRP A 234 -22.25 10.36 1.28
C TRP A 234 -21.78 9.34 2.34
N ILE A 235 -20.63 9.59 2.99
CA ILE A 235 -20.11 8.75 4.06
C ILE A 235 -21.08 8.74 5.26
N GLU A 236 -21.62 9.89 5.65
CA GLU A 236 -22.59 9.99 6.75
C GLU A 236 -23.89 9.26 6.43
N GLY A 237 -24.38 9.36 5.19
CA GLY A 237 -25.55 8.64 4.73
C GLY A 237 -25.36 7.12 4.64
N ALA A 238 -24.16 6.66 4.34
CA ALA A 238 -23.84 5.23 4.29
C ALA A 238 -23.62 4.60 5.69
N ALA A 239 -23.36 5.41 6.71
CA ALA A 239 -23.16 4.98 8.11
C ALA A 239 -24.45 4.96 8.95
N SER A 240 -25.58 5.45 8.41
CA SER A 240 -26.92 5.47 9.03
C SER A 240 -27.75 4.25 8.60
#